data_aaa8c74130184b4d9d1d30f8a3373c59
#
_entry.id   aaa8c74130184b4d9d1d30f8a3373c59
#
_cell.length_a   1.000
_cell.length_b   1.000
_cell.length_c   1.000
_cell.angle_alpha   90.00
_cell.angle_beta   90.00
_cell.angle_gamma   90.00
#
_symmetry.space_group_name_H-M   'P 1'
#
loop_
_entity.id
_entity.type
_entity.pdbx_description
1 polymer ?
#
loop_
_entity_poly.entity_id
_entity_poly.type
_entity_poly.pdbx_seq_one_letter_code
_entity_poly.pdbx_strand_id
1 'polypeptide(L)'
;MPVEARVSSAQDAGPLAENARGEPQHYQPPPAVAATAIAFARAEHRLYFADFVWGILVLILLIRWRVATRFRGWAERAGRNGFLQALIFSSCLILTIDVLSLPFGIYGHWLSHKYHMSIENWPSWLLDRLKEEAIGVAIAVVAVWIFYAIVRKSPKRWWLYSWLALLPVLVFLVFVTPVLIEPLFFEYKPLAQTQPALSAQVEQLARHGSLDIPADRIFEMTASAKLNSVNAYVTGVGASKRIVIWDTTIAKMSPPEILFTVGHEMGHYVLHHVWKGMAAAAAAVFARRRPRERPRCLPSLT
;
A
#
# COMPACT_ATOMS: atom_id res chain seq x y z
N MET A 1 -17.43 17.81 -31.49
CA MET A 1 -18.64 17.58 -30.70
C MET A 1 -18.30 16.69 -29.55
N PRO A 2 -18.36 17.14 -28.29
CA PRO A 2 -18.06 16.29 -27.14
C PRO A 2 -19.29 15.39 -26.87
N VAL A 3 -19.07 14.09 -26.84
CA VAL A 3 -20.04 13.11 -26.35
C VAL A 3 -20.03 13.23 -24.84
N GLU A 4 -21.01 13.96 -24.30
CA GLU A 4 -21.33 13.90 -22.87
C GLU A 4 -21.83 12.49 -22.54
N ALA A 5 -20.93 11.67 -21.98
CA ALA A 5 -21.34 10.46 -21.30
C ALA A 5 -22.04 10.91 -20.00
N ARG A 6 -23.36 10.98 -20.03
CA ARG A 6 -24.18 11.06 -18.81
C ARG A 6 -23.81 9.88 -17.94
N VAL A 7 -23.11 10.15 -16.85
CA VAL A 7 -23.03 9.23 -15.72
C VAL A 7 -24.44 9.16 -15.16
N SER A 8 -25.16 8.08 -15.49
CA SER A 8 -26.45 7.78 -14.88
C SER A 8 -26.23 7.72 -13.36
N SER A 9 -26.90 8.62 -12.65
CA SER A 9 -26.88 8.66 -11.21
C SER A 9 -27.40 7.32 -10.68
N ALA A 10 -26.86 6.86 -9.55
CA ALA A 10 -27.24 5.62 -8.86
C ALA A 10 -28.73 5.58 -8.45
N GLN A 11 -29.53 6.57 -8.78
CA GLN A 11 -30.96 6.64 -8.55
C GLN A 11 -31.80 5.72 -9.46
N ASP A 12 -31.22 5.16 -10.53
CA ASP A 12 -31.92 4.21 -11.43
C ASP A 12 -31.73 2.73 -11.04
N ALA A 13 -31.04 2.43 -9.93
CA ALA A 13 -31.07 1.11 -9.34
C ALA A 13 -32.40 0.94 -8.57
N GLY A 14 -33.43 0.57 -9.28
CA GLY A 14 -34.69 0.15 -8.69
C GLY A 14 -34.44 -0.97 -7.65
N PRO A 15 -35.38 -1.21 -6.70
CA PRO A 15 -35.23 -2.26 -5.71
C PRO A 15 -34.88 -3.58 -6.41
N LEU A 16 -33.87 -4.29 -5.89
CA LEU A 16 -33.43 -5.57 -6.44
C LEU A 16 -34.65 -6.46 -6.66
N ALA A 17 -35.02 -6.69 -7.93
CA ALA A 17 -36.15 -7.50 -8.25
C ALA A 17 -35.85 -8.93 -7.79
N GLU A 18 -36.63 -9.39 -6.79
CA GLU A 18 -36.56 -10.76 -6.30
C GLU A 18 -37.10 -11.69 -7.38
N ASN A 19 -36.34 -12.66 -7.80
CA ASN A 19 -36.85 -13.69 -8.69
C ASN A 19 -37.97 -14.49 -8.00
N ALA A 20 -38.94 -15.00 -8.77
CA ALA A 20 -40.03 -15.80 -8.29
C ALA A 20 -39.63 -17.05 -7.45
N ARG A 21 -38.32 -17.32 -7.34
CA ARG A 21 -37.71 -18.40 -6.53
C ARG A 21 -36.96 -17.90 -5.30
N GLY A 22 -36.92 -16.58 -5.01
CA GLY A 22 -36.21 -16.03 -3.86
C GLY A 22 -34.69 -16.09 -3.97
N GLU A 23 -34.11 -16.39 -5.14
CA GLU A 23 -32.67 -16.37 -5.31
C GLU A 23 -32.16 -14.92 -5.51
N PRO A 24 -31.09 -14.51 -4.81
CA PRO A 24 -30.54 -13.18 -4.97
C PRO A 24 -30.08 -12.99 -6.41
N GLN A 25 -30.58 -11.95 -7.09
CA GLN A 25 -30.09 -11.60 -8.43
C GLN A 25 -28.62 -11.17 -8.31
N HIS A 26 -27.73 -11.90 -9.00
CA HIS A 26 -26.36 -11.44 -9.16
C HIS A 26 -26.34 -10.10 -9.90
N TYR A 27 -25.83 -9.06 -9.22
CA TYR A 27 -25.60 -7.77 -9.84
C TYR A 27 -24.67 -7.95 -11.04
N GLN A 28 -25.14 -7.59 -12.23
CA GLN A 28 -24.32 -7.53 -13.43
C GLN A 28 -24.13 -6.06 -13.81
N PRO A 29 -22.88 -5.55 -13.80
CA PRO A 29 -22.65 -4.18 -14.21
C PRO A 29 -23.05 -3.98 -15.68
N PRO A 30 -23.46 -2.77 -16.09
CA PRO A 30 -23.73 -2.47 -17.49
C PRO A 30 -22.56 -2.92 -18.38
N PRO A 31 -22.83 -3.52 -19.57
CA PRO A 31 -21.79 -4.11 -20.41
C PRO A 31 -20.65 -3.15 -20.77
N ALA A 32 -20.94 -1.85 -20.96
CA ALA A 32 -19.95 -0.83 -21.23
C ALA A 32 -19.02 -0.58 -20.04
N VAL A 33 -19.57 -0.57 -18.80
CA VAL A 33 -18.81 -0.40 -17.58
C VAL A 33 -17.91 -1.62 -17.33
N ALA A 34 -18.47 -2.82 -17.51
CA ALA A 34 -17.72 -4.07 -17.40
C ALA A 34 -16.57 -4.13 -18.42
N ALA A 35 -16.82 -3.76 -19.69
CA ALA A 35 -15.81 -3.73 -20.73
C ALA A 35 -14.65 -2.76 -20.40
N THR A 36 -14.98 -1.56 -19.90
CA THR A 36 -14.00 -0.55 -19.49
C THR A 36 -13.16 -1.04 -18.32
N ALA A 37 -13.80 -1.63 -17.29
CA ALA A 37 -13.11 -2.18 -16.13
C ALA A 37 -12.16 -3.32 -16.52
N ILE A 38 -12.61 -4.23 -17.40
CA ILE A 38 -11.77 -5.33 -17.92
C ILE A 38 -10.60 -4.78 -18.74
N ALA A 39 -10.83 -3.76 -19.58
CA ALA A 39 -9.78 -3.15 -20.39
C ALA A 39 -8.72 -2.46 -19.50
N PHE A 40 -9.15 -1.74 -18.45
CA PHE A 40 -8.26 -1.14 -17.45
C PHE A 40 -7.45 -2.21 -16.74
N ALA A 41 -8.11 -3.21 -16.16
CA ALA A 41 -7.43 -4.29 -15.43
C ALA A 41 -6.38 -5.02 -16.29
N ARG A 42 -6.71 -5.28 -17.57
CA ARG A 42 -5.74 -5.88 -18.50
C ARG A 42 -4.53 -4.97 -18.77
N ALA A 43 -4.75 -3.68 -18.93
CA ALA A 43 -3.69 -2.71 -19.17
C ALA A 43 -2.81 -2.57 -17.93
N GLU A 44 -3.40 -2.48 -16.74
CA GLU A 44 -2.71 -2.43 -15.46
C GLU A 44 -1.88 -3.69 -15.20
N HIS A 45 -2.43 -4.89 -15.43
CA HIS A 45 -1.67 -6.12 -15.31
C HIS A 45 -0.47 -6.19 -16.28
N ARG A 46 -0.66 -5.74 -17.53
CA ARG A 46 0.45 -5.69 -18.51
C ARG A 46 1.55 -4.72 -18.03
N LEU A 47 1.16 -3.55 -17.54
CA LEU A 47 2.09 -2.58 -16.97
C LEU A 47 2.83 -3.17 -15.76
N TYR A 48 2.12 -3.82 -14.84
CA TYR A 48 2.70 -4.47 -13.67
C TYR A 48 3.77 -5.51 -14.06
N PHE A 49 3.46 -6.40 -15.00
CA PHE A 49 4.43 -7.40 -15.45
C PHE A 49 5.60 -6.78 -16.21
N ALA A 50 5.36 -5.76 -17.02
CA ALA A 50 6.41 -5.04 -17.73
C ALA A 50 7.36 -4.32 -16.75
N ASP A 51 6.81 -3.64 -15.75
CA ASP A 51 7.58 -2.97 -14.69
C ASP A 51 8.35 -3.98 -13.83
N PHE A 52 7.75 -5.12 -13.49
CA PHE A 52 8.41 -6.21 -12.78
C PHE A 52 9.62 -6.75 -13.54
N VAL A 53 9.46 -7.03 -14.84
CA VAL A 53 10.57 -7.50 -15.70
C VAL A 53 11.63 -6.42 -15.83
N TRP A 54 11.22 -5.15 -16.00
CA TRP A 54 12.12 -4.02 -16.04
C TRP A 54 12.92 -3.88 -14.75
N GLY A 55 12.28 -3.99 -13.60
CA GLY A 55 12.94 -3.96 -12.29
C GLY A 55 14.03 -5.03 -12.17
N ILE A 56 13.76 -6.27 -12.63
CA ILE A 56 14.77 -7.33 -12.70
C ILE A 56 15.93 -6.92 -13.60
N LEU A 57 15.65 -6.39 -14.79
CA LEU A 57 16.69 -5.94 -15.73
C LEU A 57 17.53 -4.81 -15.13
N VAL A 58 16.92 -3.83 -14.47
CA VAL A 58 17.62 -2.75 -13.76
C VAL A 58 18.58 -3.33 -12.72
N LEU A 59 18.11 -4.27 -11.89
CA LEU A 59 18.96 -4.91 -10.87
C LEU A 59 20.14 -5.67 -11.52
N ILE A 60 19.90 -6.42 -12.60
CA ILE A 60 20.97 -7.10 -13.35
C ILE A 60 21.99 -6.10 -13.90
N LEU A 61 21.52 -5.00 -14.48
CA LEU A 61 22.41 -3.95 -15.02
C LEU A 61 23.23 -3.28 -13.92
N LEU A 62 22.62 -2.94 -12.78
CA LEU A 62 23.31 -2.35 -11.63
C LEU A 62 24.43 -3.28 -11.10
N ILE A 63 24.17 -4.60 -11.07
CA ILE A 63 25.15 -5.61 -10.67
C ILE A 63 26.24 -5.74 -11.75
N ARG A 64 25.86 -5.89 -13.03
CA ARG A 64 26.78 -6.11 -14.15
C ARG A 64 27.74 -4.95 -14.35
N TRP A 65 27.26 -3.72 -14.19
CA TRP A 65 28.07 -2.51 -14.29
C TRP A 65 28.73 -2.09 -12.96
N ARG A 66 28.56 -2.91 -11.92
CA ARG A 66 29.15 -2.67 -10.60
C ARG A 66 28.78 -1.29 -10.02
N VAL A 67 27.57 -0.80 -10.32
CA VAL A 67 27.11 0.54 -9.87
C VAL A 67 27.06 0.60 -8.34
N ALA A 68 26.52 -0.44 -7.70
CA ALA A 68 26.46 -0.54 -6.23
C ALA A 68 27.88 -0.45 -5.60
N THR A 69 28.91 -1.01 -6.24
CA THR A 69 30.28 -0.90 -5.73
C THR A 69 30.86 0.51 -5.88
N ARG A 70 30.45 1.26 -6.92
CA ARG A 70 30.84 2.68 -7.08
C ARG A 70 30.19 3.53 -6.01
N PHE A 71 28.87 3.34 -5.74
CA PHE A 71 28.16 4.07 -4.70
C PHE A 71 28.73 3.77 -3.30
N ARG A 72 29.07 2.51 -3.04
CA ARG A 72 29.79 2.13 -1.83
C ARG A 72 31.13 2.88 -1.74
N GLY A 73 31.93 2.93 -2.80
CA GLY A 73 33.18 3.66 -2.79
C GLY A 73 33.02 5.17 -2.57
N TRP A 74 31.91 5.79 -3.03
CA TRP A 74 31.59 7.17 -2.72
C TRP A 74 31.25 7.35 -1.23
N ALA A 75 30.42 6.45 -0.70
CA ALA A 75 30.04 6.44 0.71
C ALA A 75 31.27 6.29 1.65
N GLU A 76 32.17 5.37 1.34
CA GLU A 76 33.39 5.13 2.11
C GLU A 76 34.36 6.33 2.07
N ARG A 77 34.45 7.04 0.95
CA ARG A 77 35.28 8.26 0.80
C ARG A 77 34.69 9.45 1.56
N ALA A 78 33.37 9.53 1.71
CA ALA A 78 32.72 10.63 2.41
C ALA A 78 32.94 10.62 3.93
N GLY A 79 33.33 9.48 4.51
CA GLY A 79 33.67 9.41 5.92
C GLY A 79 33.55 8.01 6.53
N ARG A 80 33.98 7.91 7.81
CA ARG A 80 33.96 6.68 8.59
C ARG A 80 32.62 6.45 9.33
N ASN A 81 31.72 7.43 9.31
CA ASN A 81 30.41 7.32 9.99
C ASN A 81 29.51 6.37 9.20
N GLY A 82 29.12 5.26 9.83
CA GLY A 82 28.28 4.25 9.20
C GLY A 82 26.88 4.74 8.82
N PHE A 83 26.33 5.73 9.51
CA PHE A 83 25.06 6.37 9.13
C PHE A 83 25.22 7.21 7.87
N LEU A 84 26.28 8.02 7.77
CA LEU A 84 26.59 8.81 6.57
C LEU A 84 26.83 7.91 5.35
N GLN A 85 27.53 6.78 5.55
CA GLN A 85 27.72 5.79 4.50
C GLN A 85 26.40 5.17 4.04
N ALA A 86 25.51 4.83 4.97
CA ALA A 86 24.17 4.32 4.65
C ALA A 86 23.34 5.38 3.92
N LEU A 87 23.39 6.65 4.36
CA LEU A 87 22.70 7.75 3.71
C LEU A 87 23.13 7.90 2.24
N ILE A 88 24.41 8.03 1.97
CA ILE A 88 24.92 8.22 0.60
C ILE A 88 24.63 7.00 -0.27
N PHE A 89 24.90 5.80 0.24
CA PHE A 89 24.69 4.58 -0.52
C PHE A 89 23.22 4.35 -0.87
N SER A 90 22.33 4.46 0.12
CA SER A 90 20.88 4.20 -0.08
C SER A 90 20.27 5.27 -0.98
N SER A 91 20.57 6.55 -0.76
CA SER A 91 20.07 7.63 -1.62
C SER A 91 20.50 7.46 -3.08
N CYS A 92 21.79 7.22 -3.32
CA CYS A 92 22.27 7.01 -4.69
C CYS A 92 21.62 5.80 -5.36
N LEU A 93 21.43 4.70 -4.62
CA LEU A 93 20.87 3.48 -5.16
C LEU A 93 19.37 3.64 -5.47
N ILE A 94 18.60 4.17 -4.52
CA ILE A 94 17.16 4.35 -4.65
C ILE A 94 16.84 5.35 -5.75
N LEU A 95 17.46 6.54 -5.73
CA LEU A 95 17.27 7.54 -6.78
C LEU A 95 17.63 7.01 -8.18
N THR A 96 18.68 6.18 -8.29
CA THR A 96 19.00 5.56 -9.56
C THR A 96 17.91 4.61 -10.05
N ILE A 97 17.39 3.78 -9.16
CA ILE A 97 16.30 2.84 -9.48
C ILE A 97 15.03 3.63 -9.84
N ASP A 98 14.69 4.65 -9.06
CA ASP A 98 13.50 5.47 -9.30
C ASP A 98 13.56 6.19 -10.65
N VAL A 99 14.67 6.83 -10.97
CA VAL A 99 14.88 7.51 -12.28
C VAL A 99 14.76 6.52 -13.44
N LEU A 100 15.31 5.31 -13.30
CA LEU A 100 15.21 4.28 -14.34
C LEU A 100 13.80 3.71 -14.48
N SER A 101 13.00 3.70 -13.40
CA SER A 101 11.61 3.23 -13.40
C SER A 101 10.59 4.35 -13.66
N LEU A 102 11.02 5.62 -13.68
CA LEU A 102 10.16 6.77 -13.89
C LEU A 102 9.26 6.67 -15.15
N PRO A 103 9.71 6.15 -16.30
CA PRO A 103 8.84 5.98 -17.47
C PRO A 103 7.61 5.12 -17.21
N PHE A 104 7.74 4.08 -16.37
CA PHE A 104 6.60 3.22 -15.98
C PHE A 104 5.64 3.96 -15.06
N GLY A 105 6.15 4.76 -14.11
CA GLY A 105 5.34 5.63 -13.25
C GLY A 105 4.54 6.66 -14.06
N ILE A 106 5.18 7.33 -15.02
CA ILE A 106 4.52 8.29 -15.93
C ILE A 106 3.43 7.60 -16.75
N TYR A 107 3.73 6.45 -17.32
CA TYR A 107 2.74 5.69 -18.09
C TYR A 107 1.57 5.19 -17.21
N GLY A 108 1.85 4.75 -15.99
CA GLY A 108 0.83 4.34 -15.03
C GLY A 108 -0.12 5.49 -14.64
N HIS A 109 0.42 6.67 -14.39
CA HIS A 109 -0.38 7.87 -14.13
C HIS A 109 -1.25 8.25 -15.34
N TRP A 110 -0.67 8.27 -16.55
CA TRP A 110 -1.43 8.50 -17.78
C TRP A 110 -2.53 7.45 -17.99
N LEU A 111 -2.24 6.16 -17.71
CA LEU A 111 -3.21 5.07 -17.81
C LEU A 111 -4.39 5.27 -16.86
N SER A 112 -4.11 5.64 -15.62
CA SER A 112 -5.15 5.93 -14.61
C SER A 112 -6.04 7.09 -15.02
N HIS A 113 -5.49 8.13 -15.65
CA HIS A 113 -6.26 9.22 -16.25
C HIS A 113 -7.11 8.77 -17.42
N LYS A 114 -6.53 7.98 -18.34
CA LYS A 114 -7.23 7.46 -19.53
C LYS A 114 -8.50 6.69 -19.17
N TYR A 115 -8.47 5.96 -18.06
CA TYR A 115 -9.61 5.16 -17.61
C TYR A 115 -10.41 5.84 -16.49
N HIS A 116 -10.17 7.13 -16.24
CA HIS A 116 -10.86 7.92 -15.22
C HIS A 116 -10.76 7.36 -13.78
N MET A 117 -9.68 6.62 -13.49
CA MET A 117 -9.39 6.11 -12.14
C MET A 117 -8.72 7.16 -11.27
N SER A 118 -7.93 8.06 -11.87
CA SER A 118 -7.29 9.20 -11.21
C SER A 118 -7.72 10.49 -11.89
N ILE A 119 -7.89 11.54 -11.10
CA ILE A 119 -8.12 12.92 -11.52
C ILE A 119 -6.99 13.85 -11.06
N GLU A 120 -5.95 13.28 -10.48
CA GLU A 120 -4.80 14.00 -9.96
C GLU A 120 -4.00 14.66 -11.08
N ASN A 121 -3.77 15.97 -10.99
CA ASN A 121 -2.96 16.68 -11.98
C ASN A 121 -1.46 16.35 -11.89
N TRP A 122 -0.72 16.54 -12.97
CA TRP A 122 0.71 16.24 -13.06
C TRP A 122 1.59 16.90 -12.00
N PRO A 123 1.41 18.20 -11.64
CA PRO A 123 2.18 18.82 -10.57
C PRO A 123 1.94 18.16 -9.19
N SER A 124 0.68 17.82 -8.86
CA SER A 124 0.35 17.11 -7.62
C SER A 124 1.01 15.73 -7.58
N TRP A 125 0.87 14.97 -8.66
CA TRP A 125 1.49 13.65 -8.81
C TRP A 125 3.02 13.71 -8.64
N LEU A 126 3.68 14.69 -9.27
CA LEU A 126 5.12 14.85 -9.13
C LEU A 126 5.52 15.22 -7.70
N LEU A 127 4.76 16.10 -7.04
CA LEU A 127 5.02 16.47 -5.65
C LEU A 127 4.85 15.27 -4.72
N ASP A 128 3.80 14.48 -4.91
CA ASP A 128 3.57 13.28 -4.12
C ASP A 128 4.67 12.23 -4.35
N ARG A 129 5.09 12.05 -5.60
CA ARG A 129 6.24 11.21 -5.94
C ARG A 129 7.52 11.63 -5.21
N LEU A 130 7.80 12.94 -5.15
CA LEU A 130 8.96 13.46 -4.41
C LEU A 130 8.85 13.23 -2.90
N LYS A 131 7.66 13.36 -2.32
CA LYS A 131 7.42 13.04 -0.91
C LYS A 131 7.64 11.52 -0.64
N GLU A 132 7.06 10.66 -1.48
CA GLU A 132 7.23 9.20 -1.40
C GLU A 132 8.70 8.82 -1.44
N GLU A 133 9.45 9.38 -2.39
CA GLU A 133 10.88 9.15 -2.55
C GLU A 133 11.67 9.59 -1.31
N ALA A 134 11.40 10.78 -0.80
CA ALA A 134 12.07 11.29 0.40
C ALA A 134 11.80 10.41 1.63
N ILE A 135 10.55 9.96 1.82
CA ILE A 135 10.17 9.04 2.90
C ILE A 135 10.83 7.68 2.69
N GLY A 136 10.80 7.15 1.46
CA GLY A 136 11.41 5.89 1.09
C GLY A 136 12.92 5.87 1.36
N VAL A 137 13.62 6.93 0.96
CA VAL A 137 15.05 7.11 1.24
C VAL A 137 15.30 7.16 2.76
N ALA A 138 14.52 7.93 3.51
CA ALA A 138 14.69 8.02 4.96
C ALA A 138 14.53 6.66 5.66
N ILE A 139 13.51 5.89 5.30
CA ILE A 139 13.27 4.53 5.81
C ILE A 139 14.42 3.60 5.42
N ALA A 140 14.86 3.64 4.16
CA ALA A 140 15.93 2.78 3.66
C ALA A 140 17.27 3.08 4.32
N VAL A 141 17.61 4.35 4.56
CA VAL A 141 18.83 4.75 5.27
C VAL A 141 18.88 4.12 6.66
N VAL A 142 17.79 4.25 7.41
CA VAL A 142 17.69 3.65 8.76
C VAL A 142 17.78 2.12 8.69
N ALA A 143 17.04 1.50 7.76
CA ALA A 143 17.05 0.05 7.60
C ALA A 143 18.44 -0.49 7.22
N VAL A 144 19.12 0.14 6.27
CA VAL A 144 20.47 -0.24 5.83
C VAL A 144 21.49 -0.02 6.96
N TRP A 145 21.41 1.09 7.67
CA TRP A 145 22.28 1.37 8.81
C TRP A 145 22.12 0.32 9.91
N ILE A 146 20.90 -0.01 10.31
CA ILE A 146 20.60 -1.06 11.30
C ILE A 146 21.10 -2.42 10.81
N PHE A 147 20.81 -2.76 9.54
CA PHE A 147 21.24 -4.03 8.96
C PHE A 147 22.77 -4.20 9.01
N TYR A 148 23.53 -3.20 8.60
CA TYR A 148 24.99 -3.25 8.67
C TYR A 148 25.52 -3.23 10.10
N ALA A 149 24.85 -2.55 11.04
CA ALA A 149 25.19 -2.62 12.46
C ALA A 149 25.03 -4.04 13.00
N ILE A 150 23.91 -4.71 12.64
CA ILE A 150 23.66 -6.12 13.01
C ILE A 150 24.73 -7.05 12.44
N VAL A 151 25.02 -6.92 11.13
CA VAL A 151 26.03 -7.78 10.46
C VAL A 151 27.42 -7.63 11.10
N ARG A 152 27.83 -6.39 11.43
CA ARG A 152 29.11 -6.13 12.10
C ARG A 152 29.16 -6.68 13.50
N LYS A 153 28.07 -6.51 14.28
CA LYS A 153 28.03 -6.92 15.69
C LYS A 153 27.83 -8.42 15.87
N SER A 154 27.15 -9.08 14.93
CA SER A 154 26.85 -10.51 15.00
C SER A 154 26.99 -11.24 13.66
N PRO A 155 28.22 -11.45 13.14
CA PRO A 155 28.45 -12.05 11.83
C PRO A 155 27.88 -13.47 11.67
N LYS A 156 27.77 -14.23 12.75
CA LYS A 156 27.26 -15.62 12.72
C LYS A 156 25.74 -15.70 12.77
N ARG A 157 25.08 -14.73 13.45
CA ARG A 157 23.62 -14.74 13.70
C ARG A 157 22.92 -13.50 13.10
N TRP A 158 23.57 -12.77 12.18
CA TRP A 158 23.04 -11.54 11.57
C TRP A 158 21.63 -11.75 11.02
N TRP A 159 21.37 -12.88 10.45
CA TRP A 159 20.09 -13.22 9.87
C TRP A 159 18.93 -13.27 10.89
N LEU A 160 19.19 -13.86 12.05
CA LEU A 160 18.20 -13.94 13.14
C LEU A 160 17.89 -12.55 13.67
N TYR A 161 18.94 -11.77 13.94
CA TYR A 161 18.75 -10.41 14.43
C TYR A 161 18.13 -9.48 13.37
N SER A 162 18.44 -9.65 12.09
CA SER A 162 17.77 -8.91 11.00
C SER A 162 16.30 -9.30 10.88
N TRP A 163 15.97 -10.58 11.01
CA TRP A 163 14.59 -11.05 11.04
C TRP A 163 13.84 -10.48 12.25
N LEU A 164 14.44 -10.50 13.44
CA LEU A 164 13.84 -9.90 14.65
C LEU A 164 13.65 -8.38 14.49
N ALA A 165 14.60 -7.67 13.87
CA ALA A 165 14.49 -6.24 13.61
C ALA A 165 13.40 -5.91 12.56
N LEU A 166 13.10 -6.84 11.65
CA LEU A 166 12.02 -6.67 10.67
C LEU A 166 10.62 -6.65 11.32
N LEU A 167 10.42 -7.39 12.43
CA LEU A 167 9.10 -7.49 13.07
C LEU A 167 8.54 -6.13 13.51
N PRO A 168 9.27 -5.31 14.30
CA PRO A 168 8.79 -3.97 14.67
C PRO A 168 8.62 -3.05 13.45
N VAL A 169 9.43 -3.22 12.39
CA VAL A 169 9.25 -2.46 11.14
C VAL A 169 7.94 -2.83 10.46
N LEU A 170 7.57 -4.10 10.40
CA LEU A 170 6.28 -4.54 9.86
C LEU A 170 5.10 -3.95 10.68
N VAL A 171 5.19 -3.98 12.00
CA VAL A 171 4.18 -3.37 12.87
C VAL A 171 4.09 -1.86 12.61
N PHE A 172 5.23 -1.18 12.52
CA PHE A 172 5.28 0.24 12.22
C PHE A 172 4.62 0.55 10.86
N LEU A 173 4.99 -0.16 9.80
CA LEU A 173 4.44 0.07 8.46
C LEU A 173 2.92 -0.14 8.41
N VAL A 174 2.39 -1.16 9.08
CA VAL A 174 0.96 -1.45 9.03
C VAL A 174 0.12 -0.49 9.88
N PHE A 175 0.60 -0.11 11.06
CA PHE A 175 -0.21 0.62 12.03
C PHE A 175 0.14 2.10 12.17
N VAL A 176 1.37 2.48 11.85
CA VAL A 176 1.84 3.86 11.98
C VAL A 176 1.74 4.62 10.66
N THR A 177 2.00 3.95 9.53
CA THR A 177 1.90 4.58 8.20
C THR A 177 0.55 5.26 7.97
N PRO A 178 -0.61 4.63 8.21
CA PRO A 178 -1.89 5.29 8.00
C PRO A 178 -2.09 6.54 8.87
N VAL A 179 -1.44 6.61 10.03
CA VAL A 179 -1.61 7.73 10.99
C VAL A 179 -0.63 8.87 10.73
N LEU A 180 0.62 8.56 10.33
CA LEU A 180 1.68 9.56 10.17
C LEU A 180 1.99 9.90 8.71
N ILE A 181 1.92 8.93 7.81
CA ILE A 181 2.36 9.11 6.42
C ILE A 181 1.19 9.51 5.53
N GLU A 182 0.03 8.86 5.62
CA GLU A 182 -1.12 9.19 4.79
C GLU A 182 -1.58 10.65 4.89
N PRO A 183 -1.55 11.32 6.08
CA PRO A 183 -1.91 12.74 6.20
C PRO A 183 -0.98 13.71 5.44
N LEU A 184 0.18 13.25 4.98
CA LEU A 184 1.06 14.04 4.10
C LEU A 184 0.54 14.11 2.65
N PHE A 185 -0.38 13.19 2.30
CA PHE A 185 -0.92 13.04 0.95
C PHE A 185 -2.41 13.37 0.85
N PHE A 186 -3.18 13.20 1.93
CA PHE A 186 -4.62 13.39 1.98
C PHE A 186 -5.03 14.19 3.22
N GLU A 187 -6.10 14.97 3.07
CA GLU A 187 -6.73 15.65 4.20
C GLU A 187 -7.76 14.73 4.88
N TYR A 188 -7.84 14.85 6.20
CA TYR A 188 -8.79 14.12 7.04
C TYR A 188 -9.65 15.09 7.82
N LYS A 189 -10.96 14.88 7.81
CA LYS A 189 -11.94 15.66 8.58
C LYS A 189 -12.75 14.70 9.45
N PRO A 190 -13.08 15.07 10.71
CA PRO A 190 -14.02 14.26 11.49
C PRO A 190 -15.34 14.11 10.75
N LEU A 191 -15.82 12.88 10.54
CA LEU A 191 -17.05 12.61 9.81
C LEU A 191 -18.28 13.26 10.48
N ALA A 192 -18.24 13.42 11.81
CA ALA A 192 -19.29 14.10 12.56
C ALA A 192 -19.48 15.57 12.16
N GLN A 193 -18.46 16.22 11.60
CA GLN A 193 -18.54 17.63 11.14
C GLN A 193 -19.16 17.73 9.74
N THR A 194 -18.92 16.75 8.86
CA THR A 194 -19.35 16.78 7.46
C THR A 194 -20.67 16.01 7.27
N GLN A 195 -20.80 14.86 7.93
CA GLN A 195 -21.94 13.92 7.80
C GLN A 195 -22.36 13.38 9.18
N PRO A 196 -23.00 14.21 10.05
CA PRO A 196 -23.31 13.81 11.44
C PRO A 196 -24.23 12.60 11.54
N ALA A 197 -25.21 12.46 10.65
CA ALA A 197 -26.13 11.33 10.64
C ALA A 197 -25.41 10.00 10.29
N LEU A 198 -24.54 10.02 9.27
CA LEU A 198 -23.75 8.87 8.89
C LEU A 198 -22.73 8.50 9.99
N SER A 199 -22.10 9.51 10.59
CA SER A 199 -21.16 9.31 11.70
C SER A 199 -21.82 8.57 12.87
N ALA A 200 -23.03 8.97 13.27
CA ALA A 200 -23.78 8.30 14.33
C ALA A 200 -24.14 6.83 13.98
N GLN A 201 -24.51 6.58 12.72
CA GLN A 201 -24.81 5.21 12.25
C GLN A 201 -23.56 4.32 12.25
N VAL A 202 -22.40 4.85 11.81
CA VAL A 202 -21.12 4.13 11.81
C VAL A 202 -20.64 3.86 13.25
N GLU A 203 -20.78 4.82 14.15
CA GLU A 203 -20.47 4.63 15.58
C GLU A 203 -21.34 3.54 16.20
N GLN A 204 -22.66 3.56 15.93
CA GLN A 204 -23.58 2.52 16.39
C GLN A 204 -23.19 1.13 15.83
N LEU A 205 -22.83 1.05 14.55
CA LEU A 205 -22.34 -0.17 13.92
C LEU A 205 -21.05 -0.67 14.60
N ALA A 206 -20.11 0.24 14.90
CA ALA A 206 -18.86 -0.10 15.58
C ALA A 206 -19.12 -0.69 16.96
N ARG A 207 -20.02 -0.10 17.74
CA ARG A 207 -20.44 -0.63 19.05
C ARG A 207 -21.05 -2.03 18.95
N HIS A 208 -21.93 -2.27 17.97
CA HIS A 208 -22.50 -3.61 17.72
C HIS A 208 -21.44 -4.64 17.34
N GLY A 209 -20.40 -4.23 16.60
CA GLY A 209 -19.26 -5.06 16.25
C GLY A 209 -18.22 -5.22 17.37
N SER A 210 -18.52 -4.79 18.61
CA SER A 210 -17.61 -4.83 19.77
C SER A 210 -16.30 -4.03 19.54
N LEU A 211 -16.36 -3.00 18.69
CA LEU A 211 -15.29 -2.03 18.49
C LEU A 211 -15.67 -0.72 19.19
N ASP A 212 -14.90 -0.36 20.20
CA ASP A 212 -15.03 0.94 20.85
C ASP A 212 -14.24 1.98 20.04
N ILE A 213 -14.92 2.59 19.06
CA ILE A 213 -14.40 3.66 18.22
C ILE A 213 -15.37 4.84 18.33
N PRO A 214 -15.01 5.88 19.09
CA PRO A 214 -15.87 7.04 19.28
C PRO A 214 -15.92 7.91 18.00
N ALA A 215 -16.95 8.77 17.91
CA ALA A 215 -17.23 9.58 16.71
C ALA A 215 -16.07 10.51 16.29
N ASP A 216 -15.24 10.98 17.24
CA ASP A 216 -14.06 11.79 16.98
C ASP A 216 -12.92 11.01 16.27
N ARG A 217 -13.05 9.70 16.14
CA ARG A 217 -12.12 8.81 15.43
C ARG A 217 -12.73 8.16 14.18
N ILE A 218 -13.81 8.69 13.71
CA ILE A 218 -14.41 8.36 12.41
C ILE A 218 -14.13 9.54 11.50
N PHE A 219 -13.35 9.30 10.43
CA PHE A 219 -12.86 10.33 9.54
C PHE A 219 -13.40 10.17 8.13
N GLU A 220 -13.65 11.29 7.48
CA GLU A 220 -13.74 11.43 6.04
C GLU A 220 -12.35 11.79 5.50
N MET A 221 -11.90 11.08 4.46
CA MET A 221 -10.65 11.37 3.75
C MET A 221 -10.98 11.99 2.40
N THR A 222 -10.33 13.11 2.06
CA THR A 222 -10.52 13.82 0.80
C THR A 222 -9.81 13.08 -0.36
N ALA A 223 -10.35 11.92 -0.75
CA ALA A 223 -9.84 11.13 -1.86
C ALA A 223 -10.17 11.75 -3.22
N SER A 224 -11.30 12.49 -3.32
CA SER A 224 -11.76 13.14 -4.55
C SER A 224 -10.79 14.18 -5.13
N ALA A 225 -9.78 14.61 -4.37
CA ALA A 225 -8.72 15.47 -4.90
C ALA A 225 -7.81 14.75 -5.90
N LYS A 226 -7.72 13.42 -5.83
CA LYS A 226 -6.76 12.61 -6.61
C LYS A 226 -7.38 11.37 -7.26
N LEU A 227 -8.36 10.74 -6.58
CA LEU A 227 -8.89 9.43 -6.91
C LEU A 227 -10.38 9.51 -7.23
N ASN A 228 -10.82 8.64 -8.13
CA ASN A 228 -12.23 8.48 -8.48
C ASN A 228 -12.80 7.12 -8.02
N SER A 229 -12.02 6.32 -7.34
CA SER A 229 -12.43 5.05 -6.73
C SER A 229 -13.11 5.27 -5.38
N VAL A 230 -13.83 4.26 -4.90
CA VAL A 230 -14.49 4.22 -3.59
C VAL A 230 -13.69 3.32 -2.65
N ASN A 231 -13.57 3.70 -1.38
CA ASN A 231 -12.94 2.88 -0.35
C ASN A 231 -13.35 3.31 1.05
N ALA A 232 -13.26 2.36 1.99
CA ALA A 232 -13.31 2.61 3.43
C ALA A 232 -12.40 1.59 4.12
N TYR A 233 -11.86 1.91 5.28
CA TYR A 233 -11.00 1.00 6.03
C TYR A 233 -11.00 1.28 7.53
N VAL A 234 -10.64 0.25 8.31
CA VAL A 234 -10.42 0.33 9.75
C VAL A 234 -8.95 0.11 10.04
N THR A 235 -8.33 1.02 10.77
CA THR A 235 -6.89 0.97 11.07
C THR A 235 -6.59 1.41 12.50
N GLY A 236 -5.32 1.30 12.89
CA GLY A 236 -4.85 1.65 14.23
C GLY A 236 -4.89 0.48 15.21
N VAL A 237 -4.35 0.68 16.43
CA VAL A 237 -4.27 -0.33 17.49
C VAL A 237 -4.61 0.31 18.83
N GLY A 238 -5.37 -0.41 19.66
CA GLY A 238 -5.75 0.10 20.98
C GLY A 238 -6.49 1.43 20.89
N ALA A 239 -5.94 2.45 21.54
CA ALA A 239 -6.52 3.79 21.56
C ALA A 239 -6.39 4.55 20.23
N SER A 240 -5.55 4.12 19.29
CA SER A 240 -5.42 4.76 17.97
C SER A 240 -6.37 4.21 16.89
N LYS A 241 -7.26 3.29 17.25
CA LYS A 241 -8.26 2.74 16.30
C LYS A 241 -9.08 3.85 15.68
N ARG A 242 -9.27 3.79 14.36
CA ARG A 242 -10.08 4.75 13.60
C ARG A 242 -10.73 4.10 12.39
N ILE A 243 -11.86 4.63 11.99
CA ILE A 243 -12.54 4.32 10.74
C ILE A 243 -12.31 5.47 9.79
N VAL A 244 -11.98 5.16 8.55
CA VAL A 244 -11.79 6.15 7.49
C VAL A 244 -12.71 5.79 6.33
N ILE A 245 -13.51 6.75 5.89
CA ILE A 245 -14.40 6.64 4.73
C ILE A 245 -13.98 7.70 3.73
N TRP A 246 -13.79 7.31 2.47
CA TRP A 246 -13.45 8.29 1.44
C TRP A 246 -14.66 9.15 1.07
N ASP A 247 -14.43 10.42 0.80
CA ASP A 247 -15.48 11.34 0.34
C ASP A 247 -16.12 10.86 -0.98
N THR A 248 -15.33 10.22 -1.86
CA THR A 248 -15.82 9.55 -3.07
C THR A 248 -16.77 8.39 -2.78
N THR A 249 -16.59 7.68 -1.66
CA THR A 249 -17.49 6.63 -1.19
C THR A 249 -18.81 7.23 -0.73
N ILE A 250 -18.74 8.32 0.05
CA ILE A 250 -19.93 9.05 0.53
C ILE A 250 -20.73 9.62 -0.65
N ALA A 251 -20.05 10.11 -1.68
CA ALA A 251 -20.70 10.69 -2.86
C ALA A 251 -21.34 9.67 -3.80
N LYS A 252 -20.86 8.42 -3.82
CA LYS A 252 -21.25 7.41 -4.82
C LYS A 252 -22.08 6.25 -4.27
N MET A 253 -22.08 6.05 -2.97
CA MET A 253 -22.76 4.94 -2.32
C MET A 253 -23.87 5.45 -1.40
N SER A 254 -24.93 4.67 -1.29
CA SER A 254 -26.01 4.94 -0.31
C SER A 254 -25.53 4.62 1.11
N PRO A 255 -26.14 5.24 2.16
CA PRO A 255 -25.79 4.94 3.54
C PRO A 255 -25.79 3.45 3.91
N PRO A 256 -26.76 2.62 3.50
CA PRO A 256 -26.72 1.17 3.76
C PRO A 256 -25.52 0.46 3.12
N GLU A 257 -25.11 0.84 1.90
CA GLU A 257 -23.94 0.28 1.22
C GLU A 257 -22.65 0.67 1.93
N ILE A 258 -22.56 1.92 2.40
CA ILE A 258 -21.41 2.39 3.19
C ILE A 258 -21.33 1.60 4.50
N LEU A 259 -22.44 1.44 5.21
CA LEU A 259 -22.47 0.67 6.45
C LEU A 259 -22.11 -0.80 6.24
N PHE A 260 -22.56 -1.41 5.14
CA PHE A 260 -22.15 -2.77 4.78
C PHE A 260 -20.63 -2.87 4.54
N THR A 261 -20.07 -1.94 3.78
CA THR A 261 -18.64 -1.88 3.51
C THR A 261 -17.83 -1.70 4.80
N VAL A 262 -18.21 -0.72 5.62
CA VAL A 262 -17.54 -0.49 6.91
C VAL A 262 -17.66 -1.71 7.82
N GLY A 263 -18.83 -2.36 7.87
CA GLY A 263 -19.05 -3.60 8.63
C GLY A 263 -18.15 -4.75 8.16
N HIS A 264 -17.93 -4.88 6.85
CA HIS A 264 -17.01 -5.85 6.28
C HIS A 264 -15.56 -5.58 6.74
N GLU A 265 -15.09 -4.33 6.67
CA GLU A 265 -13.76 -3.94 7.11
C GLU A 265 -13.57 -4.14 8.62
N MET A 266 -14.60 -3.83 9.41
CA MET A 266 -14.62 -4.14 10.84
C MET A 266 -14.48 -5.64 11.10
N GLY A 267 -15.10 -6.49 10.29
CA GLY A 267 -14.96 -7.95 10.36
C GLY A 267 -13.50 -8.38 10.20
N HIS A 268 -12.77 -7.83 9.23
CA HIS A 268 -11.33 -8.09 9.08
C HIS A 268 -10.53 -7.69 10.32
N TYR A 269 -10.90 -6.58 10.94
CA TYR A 269 -10.23 -6.08 12.14
C TYR A 269 -10.52 -6.97 13.36
N VAL A 270 -11.78 -7.30 13.63
CA VAL A 270 -12.22 -8.15 14.78
C VAL A 270 -11.66 -9.57 14.66
N LEU A 271 -11.63 -10.14 13.47
CA LEU A 271 -11.06 -11.46 13.20
C LEU A 271 -9.51 -11.50 13.20
N HIS A 272 -8.88 -10.36 13.48
CA HIS A 272 -7.42 -10.22 13.53
C HIS A 272 -6.70 -10.65 12.25
N HIS A 273 -7.31 -10.46 11.06
CA HIS A 273 -6.74 -10.90 9.79
C HIS A 273 -5.38 -10.25 9.51
N VAL A 274 -5.19 -8.97 9.87
CA VAL A 274 -3.92 -8.26 9.73
C VAL A 274 -2.82 -8.92 10.57
N TRP A 275 -3.09 -9.22 11.85
CA TRP A 275 -2.13 -9.87 12.73
C TRP A 275 -1.79 -11.29 12.27
N LYS A 276 -2.79 -12.07 11.85
CA LYS A 276 -2.59 -13.40 11.29
C LYS A 276 -1.76 -13.35 10.01
N GLY A 277 -2.04 -12.40 9.12
CA GLY A 277 -1.28 -12.18 7.89
C GLY A 277 0.18 -11.81 8.17
N MET A 278 0.43 -10.89 9.11
CA MET A 278 1.79 -10.52 9.52
C MET A 278 2.56 -11.70 10.13
N ALA A 279 1.91 -12.47 11.00
CA ALA A 279 2.53 -13.67 11.60
C ALA A 279 2.86 -14.71 10.54
N ALA A 280 1.95 -14.95 9.59
CA ALA A 280 2.18 -15.87 8.47
C ALA A 280 3.32 -15.41 7.56
N ALA A 281 3.38 -14.11 7.23
CA ALA A 281 4.46 -13.53 6.45
C ALA A 281 5.82 -13.66 7.17
N ALA A 282 5.87 -13.33 8.46
CA ALA A 282 7.07 -13.48 9.27
C ALA A 282 7.55 -14.93 9.33
N ALA A 283 6.64 -15.89 9.53
CA ALA A 283 6.94 -17.32 9.55
C ALA A 283 7.44 -17.81 8.18
N ALA A 284 6.83 -17.34 7.08
CA ALA A 284 7.25 -17.72 5.72
C ALA A 284 8.68 -17.23 5.39
N VAL A 285 9.03 -16.01 5.80
CA VAL A 285 10.41 -15.47 5.68
C VAL A 285 11.39 -16.29 6.49
N PHE A 286 11.03 -16.68 7.70
CA PHE A 286 11.87 -17.52 8.56
C PHE A 286 12.06 -18.94 7.98
N ALA A 287 10.98 -19.57 7.53
CA ALA A 287 10.98 -20.98 7.02
C ALA A 287 11.75 -21.14 5.70
N ARG A 288 11.88 -20.10 4.87
CA ARG A 288 12.68 -20.14 3.63
C ARG A 288 14.17 -20.36 3.86
N ARG A 289 14.65 -20.33 5.10
CA ARG A 289 16.00 -20.71 5.48
C ARG A 289 16.09 -22.22 5.73
N ARG A 290 16.29 -22.97 4.68
CA ARG A 290 16.89 -24.31 4.82
C ARG A 290 18.35 -24.14 5.23
N PRO A 291 18.82 -24.79 6.32
CA PRO A 291 20.25 -24.89 6.57
C PRO A 291 20.90 -25.46 5.31
N ARG A 292 21.88 -24.76 4.76
CA ARG A 292 22.73 -25.39 3.74
C ARG A 292 23.37 -26.60 4.43
N GLU A 293 22.95 -27.80 4.05
CA GLU A 293 23.66 -29.02 4.40
C GLU A 293 25.11 -28.79 3.94
N ARG A 294 26.03 -28.85 4.88
CA ARG A 294 27.45 -28.88 4.56
C ARG A 294 27.65 -30.06 3.60
N PRO A 295 28.30 -29.88 2.44
CA PRO A 295 28.64 -31.03 1.63
C PRO A 295 29.39 -32.00 2.53
N ARG A 296 28.86 -33.20 2.71
CA ARG A 296 29.58 -34.28 3.39
C ARG A 296 30.88 -34.46 2.62
N CYS A 297 32.01 -34.20 3.24
CA CYS A 297 33.28 -34.60 2.71
C CYS A 297 33.19 -36.10 2.48
N LEU A 298 33.23 -36.51 1.23
CA LEU A 298 33.43 -37.90 0.86
C LEU A 298 34.74 -38.33 1.52
N PRO A 299 34.79 -39.47 2.26
CA PRO A 299 36.03 -40.00 2.76
C PRO A 299 36.92 -40.32 1.57
N SER A 300 38.16 -39.81 1.59
CA SER A 300 39.20 -40.17 0.65
C SER A 300 39.38 -41.70 0.68
N LEU A 301 39.01 -42.38 -0.42
CA LEU A 301 39.42 -43.77 -0.64
C LEU A 301 40.93 -43.74 -0.88
N THR A 302 41.68 -44.17 0.12
CA THR A 302 43.08 -44.64 -0.01
C THR A 302 43.10 -45.98 -0.63
#